data_aae20928acac596bbcae6bc8e561eb7f
#
_entry.id   aae20928acac596bbcae6bc8e561eb7f
#
_cell.length_a   1.000
_cell.length_b   1.000
_cell.length_c   1.000
_cell.angle_alpha   90.00
_cell.angle_beta   90.00
_cell.angle_gamma   90.00
#
_symmetry.space_group_name_H-M   'P 1'
#
loop_
_entity.id
_entity.type
_entity.pdbx_description
1 polymer ?
#
loop_
_entity_poly.entity_id
_entity_poly.type
_entity_poly.pdbx_seq_one_letter_code
_entity_poly.pdbx_strand_id
1 'polypeptide(L)'
;MKDLLQYRKELLCGEKITLRGTTAEDEAILAKWWNEETMLLGNRSRIIPTFAEENSSLFHSWSANQGRTGFGLTIENKQGEVVGHITAFNLSMPEMIATVGILVGPEYQGKGYGSEAMRKAIRICFEELNAHKVELNVFSYNENAIKMYEKVGFVLEGRRRAASYHRGQFYDVLTMGILREEYFSR
;
A
#
# COMPACT_ATOMS: atom_id res chain seq x y z
N MET A 1 8.77 -24.86 -15.07
CA MET A 1 9.28 -23.50 -15.39
C MET A 1 8.22 -22.63 -16.08
N LYS A 2 7.50 -23.10 -17.13
CA LYS A 2 6.41 -22.34 -17.76
C LYS A 2 5.32 -21.93 -16.76
N ASP A 3 4.95 -22.83 -15.83
CA ASP A 3 3.92 -22.55 -14.81
C ASP A 3 4.33 -21.43 -13.84
N LEU A 4 5.59 -21.35 -13.42
CA LEU A 4 6.08 -20.28 -12.55
C LEU A 4 6.15 -18.93 -13.26
N LEU A 5 6.45 -18.89 -14.56
CA LEU A 5 6.41 -17.65 -15.34
C LEU A 5 4.98 -17.14 -15.51
N GLN A 6 4.04 -18.04 -15.75
CA GLN A 6 2.62 -17.71 -15.82
C GLN A 6 2.10 -17.22 -14.46
N TYR A 7 2.41 -17.94 -13.38
CA TYR A 7 2.09 -17.54 -12.02
C TYR A 7 2.63 -16.13 -11.70
N ARG A 8 3.91 -15.85 -12.01
CA ARG A 8 4.50 -14.52 -11.80
C ARG A 8 3.72 -13.43 -12.55
N LYS A 9 3.32 -13.72 -13.80
CA LYS A 9 2.50 -12.79 -14.59
C LYS A 9 1.15 -12.54 -13.91
N GLU A 10 0.47 -13.57 -13.46
CA GLU A 10 -0.82 -13.45 -12.76
C GLU A 10 -0.69 -12.72 -11.42
N LEU A 11 0.44 -12.90 -10.72
CA LEU A 11 0.72 -12.23 -9.47
C LEU A 11 0.88 -10.72 -9.65
N LEU A 12 1.61 -10.29 -10.68
CA LEU A 12 1.99 -8.90 -10.87
C LEU A 12 1.08 -8.13 -11.84
N CYS A 13 0.50 -8.81 -12.85
CA CYS A 13 -0.35 -8.15 -13.85
C CYS A 13 -1.83 -8.38 -13.54
N GLY A 14 -2.61 -7.31 -13.51
CA GLY A 14 -4.06 -7.31 -13.35
C GLY A 14 -4.79 -6.84 -14.60
N GLU A 15 -6.09 -6.57 -14.47
CA GLU A 15 -6.90 -6.02 -15.56
C GLU A 15 -6.53 -4.57 -15.87
N LYS A 16 -6.37 -3.75 -14.83
CA LYS A 16 -6.15 -2.29 -14.93
C LYS A 16 -4.69 -1.90 -14.71
N ILE A 17 -3.93 -2.71 -13.96
CA ILE A 17 -2.59 -2.36 -13.53
C ILE A 17 -1.56 -3.45 -13.79
N THR A 18 -0.31 -3.04 -13.68
CA THR A 18 0.85 -3.92 -13.52
C THR A 18 1.66 -3.42 -12.32
N LEU A 19 2.06 -4.33 -11.43
CA LEU A 19 3.02 -4.05 -10.37
C LEU A 19 4.43 -4.34 -10.91
N ARG A 20 5.33 -3.36 -10.81
CA ARG A 20 6.72 -3.50 -11.27
C ARG A 20 7.72 -2.87 -10.32
N GLY A 21 9.00 -3.13 -10.55
CA GLY A 21 10.07 -2.44 -9.82
C GLY A 21 9.99 -0.93 -10.04
N THR A 22 10.30 -0.17 -9.00
CA THR A 22 10.34 1.29 -9.01
C THR A 22 11.62 1.76 -9.69
N THR A 23 11.53 2.79 -10.55
CA THR A 23 12.66 3.44 -11.20
C THR A 23 12.93 4.83 -10.60
N ALA A 24 14.06 5.43 -10.92
CA ALA A 24 14.39 6.78 -10.45
C ALA A 24 13.39 7.83 -10.95
N GLU A 25 12.86 7.66 -12.16
CA GLU A 25 11.82 8.52 -12.72
C GLU A 25 10.51 8.40 -11.93
N ASP A 26 10.14 7.18 -11.52
CA ASP A 26 8.97 6.95 -10.68
C ASP A 26 9.13 7.63 -9.32
N GLU A 27 10.31 7.55 -8.71
CA GLU A 27 10.60 8.15 -7.39
C GLU A 27 10.31 9.65 -7.39
N ALA A 28 10.66 10.35 -8.46
CA ALA A 28 10.38 11.77 -8.60
C ALA A 28 8.87 12.09 -8.64
N ILE A 29 8.08 11.28 -9.36
CA ILE A 29 6.63 11.41 -9.44
C ILE A 29 6.00 11.12 -8.07
N LEU A 30 6.40 10.03 -7.45
CA LEU A 30 5.89 9.59 -6.15
C LEU A 30 6.23 10.59 -5.03
N ALA A 31 7.44 11.15 -5.04
CA ALA A 31 7.87 12.18 -4.09
C ALA A 31 7.05 13.46 -4.21
N LYS A 32 6.69 13.87 -5.43
CA LYS A 32 5.78 15.00 -5.68
C LYS A 32 4.42 14.73 -5.05
N TRP A 33 3.77 13.61 -5.37
CA TRP A 33 2.47 13.27 -4.81
C TRP A 33 2.49 13.13 -3.29
N TRP A 34 3.60 12.64 -2.71
CA TRP A 34 3.75 12.51 -1.26
C TRP A 34 3.64 13.84 -0.51
N ASN A 35 3.90 14.96 -1.19
CA ASN A 35 3.77 16.32 -0.67
C ASN A 35 2.45 17.02 -1.05
N GLU A 36 1.60 16.42 -1.86
CA GLU A 36 0.32 17.01 -2.22
C GLU A 36 -0.71 16.89 -1.10
N GLU A 37 -1.60 17.86 -0.99
CA GLU A 37 -2.55 17.98 0.13
C GLU A 37 -3.38 16.72 0.37
N THR A 38 -3.89 16.11 -0.70
CA THR A 38 -4.71 14.90 -0.61
C THR A 38 -3.95 13.70 -0.05
N MET A 39 -2.65 13.62 -0.36
CA MET A 39 -1.80 12.54 0.11
C MET A 39 -1.37 12.74 1.56
N LEU A 40 -1.09 13.98 1.96
CA LEU A 40 -0.77 14.31 3.34
C LEU A 40 -1.88 13.92 4.31
N LEU A 41 -3.14 14.14 3.93
CA LEU A 41 -4.29 13.78 4.77
C LEU A 41 -4.54 12.27 4.84
N GLY A 42 -4.18 11.52 3.80
CA GLY A 42 -4.43 10.08 3.72
C GLY A 42 -3.28 9.20 4.23
N ASN A 43 -2.04 9.64 4.08
CA ASN A 43 -0.85 8.79 4.31
C ASN A 43 0.09 9.29 5.41
N ARG A 44 -0.05 10.54 5.88
CA ARG A 44 0.85 11.15 6.86
C ARG A 44 0.08 11.82 7.98
N SER A 45 0.62 11.72 9.18
CA SER A 45 0.11 12.46 10.37
C SER A 45 0.49 13.95 10.39
N ARG A 46 1.34 14.41 9.45
CA ARG A 46 1.79 15.81 9.37
C ARG A 46 1.42 16.42 8.04
N ILE A 47 0.84 17.64 8.08
CA ILE A 47 0.43 18.41 6.88
C ILE A 47 1.62 19.20 6.30
N ILE A 48 2.71 19.36 7.05
CA ILE A 48 3.86 20.18 6.62
C ILE A 48 4.65 19.39 5.56
N PRO A 49 4.83 19.94 4.34
CA PRO A 49 5.62 19.31 3.30
C PRO A 49 7.07 19.07 3.75
N THR A 50 7.70 18.07 3.20
CA THR A 50 9.12 17.73 3.40
C THR A 50 9.91 17.97 2.11
N PHE A 51 11.24 17.95 2.19
CA PHE A 51 12.10 18.09 1.03
C PHE A 51 11.84 16.96 0.02
N ALA A 52 11.85 17.31 -1.27
CA ALA A 52 11.57 16.36 -2.35
C ALA A 52 12.62 15.23 -2.41
N GLU A 53 13.89 15.57 -2.16
CA GLU A 53 15.00 14.62 -2.15
C GLU A 53 14.86 13.59 -1.02
N GLU A 54 14.37 14.02 0.16
CA GLU A 54 14.10 13.09 1.27
C GLU A 54 12.97 12.13 0.91
N ASN A 55 11.93 12.61 0.23
CA ASN A 55 10.82 11.77 -0.21
C ASN A 55 11.26 10.78 -1.29
N SER A 56 12.09 11.19 -2.26
CA SER A 56 12.67 10.28 -3.24
C SER A 56 13.50 9.19 -2.58
N SER A 57 14.36 9.55 -1.63
CA SER A 57 15.17 8.60 -0.85
C SER A 57 14.29 7.63 -0.05
N LEU A 58 13.13 8.08 0.44
CA LEU A 58 12.17 7.24 1.14
C LEU A 58 11.58 6.17 0.20
N PHE A 59 11.10 6.56 -0.98
CA PHE A 59 10.58 5.62 -1.98
C PHE A 59 11.67 4.67 -2.48
N HIS A 60 12.90 5.16 -2.67
CA HIS A 60 14.05 4.33 -2.98
C HIS A 60 14.25 3.22 -1.92
N SER A 61 14.28 3.59 -0.65
CA SER A 61 14.46 2.64 0.46
C SER A 61 13.32 1.63 0.55
N TRP A 62 12.08 2.06 0.35
CA TRP A 62 10.91 1.16 0.36
C TRP A 62 10.88 0.19 -0.81
N SER A 63 11.51 0.56 -1.95
CA SER A 63 11.49 -0.21 -3.19
C SER A 63 12.78 -0.99 -3.45
N ALA A 64 13.75 -0.97 -2.53
CA ALA A 64 15.03 -1.66 -2.69
C ALA A 64 14.89 -3.20 -2.82
N ASN A 65 13.84 -3.78 -2.23
CA ASN A 65 13.45 -5.20 -2.38
C ASN A 65 14.59 -6.21 -2.12
N GLN A 66 15.55 -5.86 -1.25
CA GLN A 66 16.75 -6.66 -1.02
C GLN A 66 16.55 -7.80 -0.01
N GLY A 67 15.38 -7.84 0.66
CA GLY A 67 15.08 -8.81 1.69
C GLY A 67 13.79 -9.58 1.43
N ARG A 68 13.41 -10.41 2.42
CA ARG A 68 12.13 -11.12 2.44
C ARG A 68 11.17 -10.60 3.51
N THR A 69 11.45 -9.42 4.06
CA THR A 69 10.66 -8.79 5.13
C THR A 69 9.62 -7.81 4.61
N GLY A 70 9.56 -7.65 3.29
CA GLY A 70 8.61 -6.77 2.62
C GLY A 70 8.97 -6.52 1.16
N PHE A 71 8.24 -5.60 0.53
CA PHE A 71 8.50 -5.12 -0.82
C PHE A 71 7.93 -3.72 -1.03
N GLY A 72 8.43 -3.02 -2.06
CA GLY A 72 7.84 -1.81 -2.61
C GLY A 72 7.78 -1.90 -4.13
N LEU A 73 6.63 -1.58 -4.71
CA LEU A 73 6.39 -1.72 -6.15
C LEU A 73 5.64 -0.51 -6.68
N THR A 74 6.02 -0.04 -7.86
CA THR A 74 5.27 0.94 -8.64
C THR A 74 4.01 0.29 -9.19
N ILE A 75 2.89 1.01 -9.08
CA ILE A 75 1.63 0.68 -9.74
C ILE A 75 1.61 1.42 -11.08
N GLU A 76 1.60 0.67 -12.17
CA GLU A 76 1.54 1.20 -13.54
C GLU A 76 0.19 0.80 -14.15
N ASN A 77 -0.48 1.73 -14.87
CA ASN A 77 -1.69 1.40 -15.60
C ASN A 77 -1.41 0.76 -16.97
N LYS A 78 -2.44 0.43 -17.75
CA LYS A 78 -2.29 -0.22 -19.06
C LYS A 78 -1.80 0.73 -20.17
N GLN A 79 -1.72 2.02 -19.89
CA GLN A 79 -1.14 3.04 -20.77
C GLN A 79 0.36 3.26 -20.50
N GLY A 80 0.94 2.57 -19.50
CA GLY A 80 2.33 2.73 -19.09
C GLY A 80 2.56 3.94 -18.16
N GLU A 81 1.49 4.50 -17.61
CA GLU A 81 1.59 5.63 -16.68
C GLU A 81 1.76 5.14 -15.25
N VAL A 82 2.64 5.79 -14.48
CA VAL A 82 2.72 5.61 -13.03
C VAL A 82 1.44 6.15 -12.39
N VAL A 83 0.72 5.31 -11.66
CA VAL A 83 -0.54 5.70 -10.99
C VAL A 83 -0.45 5.60 -9.47
N GLY A 84 0.63 5.04 -8.94
CA GLY A 84 0.81 4.92 -7.50
C GLY A 84 1.99 4.04 -7.11
N HIS A 85 2.05 3.76 -5.81
CA HIS A 85 3.04 2.88 -5.19
C HIS A 85 2.40 2.05 -4.09
N ILE A 86 2.82 0.79 -3.94
CA ILE A 86 2.35 -0.11 -2.89
C ILE A 86 3.51 -0.76 -2.18
N THR A 87 3.43 -0.85 -0.85
CA THR A 87 4.46 -1.47 -0.01
C THR A 87 3.86 -2.52 0.91
N ALA A 88 4.68 -3.51 1.26
CA ALA A 88 4.52 -4.33 2.45
C ALA A 88 5.83 -4.29 3.23
N PHE A 89 5.76 -4.25 4.56
CA PHE A 89 6.91 -4.12 5.44
C PHE A 89 6.64 -4.76 6.82
N ASN A 90 7.64 -4.75 7.69
CA ASN A 90 7.57 -5.31 9.06
C ASN A 90 7.36 -6.82 9.15
N LEU A 91 7.45 -7.56 8.06
CA LEU A 91 7.30 -9.01 8.12
C LEU A 91 8.52 -9.63 8.81
N SER A 92 8.32 -10.16 9.99
CA SER A 92 9.38 -10.76 10.81
C SER A 92 8.88 -11.98 11.58
N MET A 93 9.80 -12.90 11.89
CA MET A 93 9.56 -14.03 12.77
C MET A 93 9.44 -13.55 14.23
N PRO A 94 8.64 -14.20 15.08
CA PRO A 94 7.78 -15.37 14.76
C PRO A 94 6.39 -15.01 14.24
N GLU A 95 5.94 -13.76 14.37
CA GLU A 95 4.54 -13.34 14.18
C GLU A 95 4.11 -13.39 12.71
N MET A 96 5.03 -13.21 11.77
CA MET A 96 4.76 -13.22 10.33
C MET A 96 3.60 -12.30 9.92
N ILE A 97 3.57 -11.08 10.48
CA ILE A 97 2.57 -10.04 10.19
C ILE A 97 3.18 -9.04 9.22
N ALA A 98 2.54 -8.84 8.07
CA ALA A 98 2.94 -7.83 7.10
C ALA A 98 2.06 -6.58 7.24
N THR A 99 2.66 -5.41 7.39
CA THR A 99 1.96 -4.13 7.31
C THR A 99 1.97 -3.65 5.87
N VAL A 100 0.83 -3.26 5.32
CA VAL A 100 0.73 -2.74 3.94
C VAL A 100 0.41 -1.26 3.91
N GLY A 101 0.99 -0.57 2.92
CA GLY A 101 0.71 0.83 2.63
C GLY A 101 0.54 1.06 1.15
N ILE A 102 -0.33 2.00 0.77
CA ILE A 102 -0.59 2.34 -0.63
C ILE A 102 -0.70 3.84 -0.84
N LEU A 103 -0.15 4.30 -1.93
CA LEU A 103 -0.28 5.65 -2.46
C LEU A 103 -0.85 5.55 -3.88
N VAL A 104 -1.90 6.32 -4.17
CA VAL A 104 -2.46 6.47 -5.52
C VAL A 104 -2.49 7.95 -5.85
N GLY A 105 -1.88 8.32 -6.97
CA GLY A 105 -1.84 9.72 -7.40
C GLY A 105 -3.22 10.36 -7.45
N PRO A 106 -3.35 11.66 -7.10
CA PRO A 106 -4.64 12.33 -6.96
C PRO A 106 -5.55 12.17 -8.19
N GLU A 107 -4.99 12.33 -9.37
CA GLU A 107 -5.68 12.23 -10.67
C GLU A 107 -6.10 10.79 -11.04
N TYR A 108 -5.56 9.79 -10.34
CA TYR A 108 -5.81 8.37 -10.58
C TYR A 108 -6.74 7.73 -9.54
N GLN A 109 -7.16 8.48 -8.53
CA GLN A 109 -8.08 8.00 -7.49
C GLN A 109 -9.48 7.72 -8.06
N GLY A 110 -10.25 6.86 -7.37
CA GLY A 110 -11.62 6.50 -7.77
C GLY A 110 -11.74 5.57 -8.99
N LYS A 111 -10.64 5.24 -9.69
CA LYS A 111 -10.64 4.42 -10.91
C LYS A 111 -10.44 2.91 -10.67
N GLY A 112 -10.28 2.51 -9.39
CA GLY A 112 -10.14 1.11 -8.99
C GLY A 112 -8.70 0.60 -8.96
N TYR A 113 -7.71 1.40 -9.33
CA TYR A 113 -6.29 1.02 -9.31
C TYR A 113 -5.82 0.59 -7.92
N GLY A 114 -6.18 1.35 -6.88
CA GLY A 114 -5.80 1.04 -5.51
C GLY A 114 -6.38 -0.28 -5.00
N SER A 115 -7.65 -0.58 -5.31
CA SER A 115 -8.28 -1.84 -4.91
C SER A 115 -7.62 -3.03 -5.58
N GLU A 116 -7.24 -2.92 -6.85
CA GLU A 116 -6.58 -4.00 -7.58
C GLU A 116 -5.14 -4.21 -7.08
N ALA A 117 -4.40 -3.13 -6.87
CA ALA A 117 -3.05 -3.19 -6.33
C ALA A 117 -3.02 -3.82 -4.93
N MET A 118 -3.97 -3.45 -4.08
CA MET A 118 -4.09 -4.00 -2.73
C MET A 118 -4.36 -5.51 -2.74
N ARG A 119 -5.28 -6.00 -3.61
CA ARG A 119 -5.51 -7.45 -3.75
C ARG A 119 -4.25 -8.20 -4.16
N LYS A 120 -3.46 -7.64 -5.09
CA LYS A 120 -2.19 -8.24 -5.51
C LYS A 120 -1.15 -8.23 -4.40
N ALA A 121 -1.04 -7.13 -3.65
CA ALA A 121 -0.13 -7.05 -2.51
C ALA A 121 -0.48 -8.08 -1.42
N ILE A 122 -1.76 -8.24 -1.09
CA ILE A 122 -2.24 -9.27 -0.15
C ILE A 122 -1.84 -10.66 -0.64
N ARG A 123 -2.04 -10.93 -1.93
CA ARG A 123 -1.65 -12.19 -2.56
C ARG A 123 -0.15 -12.46 -2.44
N ILE A 124 0.69 -11.46 -2.74
CA ILE A 124 2.15 -11.55 -2.57
C ILE A 124 2.52 -11.84 -1.11
N CYS A 125 1.91 -11.14 -0.16
CA CYS A 125 2.18 -11.37 1.26
C CYS A 125 1.88 -12.80 1.68
N PHE A 126 0.75 -13.37 1.27
CA PHE A 126 0.36 -14.72 1.67
C PHE A 126 1.05 -15.83 0.87
N GLU A 127 1.17 -15.68 -0.45
CA GLU A 127 1.69 -16.75 -1.31
C GLU A 127 3.22 -16.76 -1.41
N GLU A 128 3.88 -15.58 -1.43
CA GLU A 128 5.34 -15.47 -1.63
C GLU A 128 6.13 -15.20 -0.34
N LEU A 129 5.57 -14.40 0.58
CA LEU A 129 6.25 -14.04 1.81
C LEU A 129 5.82 -14.89 3.01
N ASN A 130 4.88 -15.81 2.82
CA ASN A 130 4.34 -16.68 3.86
C ASN A 130 3.83 -15.93 5.09
N ALA A 131 3.23 -14.74 4.90
CA ALA A 131 2.62 -14.01 5.98
C ALA A 131 1.49 -14.83 6.64
N HIS A 132 1.36 -14.71 7.96
CA HIS A 132 0.21 -15.22 8.72
C HIS A 132 -0.97 -14.25 8.66
N LYS A 133 -0.65 -12.94 8.63
CA LYS A 133 -1.62 -11.84 8.65
C LYS A 133 -1.11 -10.69 7.79
N VAL A 134 -2.04 -9.97 7.17
CA VAL A 134 -1.78 -8.67 6.54
C VAL A 134 -2.58 -7.62 7.27
N GLU A 135 -1.94 -6.53 7.71
CA GLU A 135 -2.60 -5.45 8.43
C GLU A 135 -2.25 -4.07 7.88
N LEU A 136 -3.04 -3.08 8.25
CA LEU A 136 -2.80 -1.67 7.95
C LEU A 136 -3.36 -0.78 9.05
N ASN A 137 -2.90 0.48 9.06
CA ASN A 137 -3.49 1.55 9.84
C ASN A 137 -4.09 2.60 8.89
N VAL A 138 -5.26 3.14 9.24
CA VAL A 138 -5.95 4.18 8.48
C VAL A 138 -6.56 5.21 9.41
N PHE A 139 -6.48 6.49 9.03
CA PHE A 139 -7.12 7.56 9.79
C PHE A 139 -8.64 7.49 9.64
N SER A 140 -9.38 7.69 10.75
CA SER A 140 -10.84 7.57 10.76
C SER A 140 -11.56 8.54 9.83
N TYR A 141 -10.92 9.63 9.44
CA TYR A 141 -11.46 10.60 8.48
C TYR A 141 -11.25 10.20 7.02
N ASN A 142 -10.46 9.16 6.72
CA ASN A 142 -10.22 8.68 5.36
C ASN A 142 -11.25 7.59 4.99
N GLU A 143 -12.51 8.00 4.93
CA GLU A 143 -13.63 7.07 4.67
C GLU A 143 -13.50 6.32 3.34
N ASN A 144 -12.94 6.97 2.31
CA ASN A 144 -12.75 6.33 1.00
C ASN A 144 -11.76 5.17 1.07
N ALA A 145 -10.66 5.34 1.82
CA ALA A 145 -9.70 4.27 2.03
C ALA A 145 -10.30 3.14 2.87
N ILE A 146 -11.03 3.45 3.95
CA ILE A 146 -11.70 2.45 4.80
C ILE A 146 -12.64 1.59 3.95
N LYS A 147 -13.54 2.20 3.17
CA LYS A 147 -14.47 1.48 2.27
C LYS A 147 -13.72 0.61 1.24
N MET A 148 -12.59 1.10 0.73
CA MET A 148 -11.76 0.33 -0.20
C MET A 148 -11.12 -0.88 0.49
N TYR A 149 -10.62 -0.73 1.71
CA TYR A 149 -10.04 -1.83 2.48
C TYR A 149 -11.08 -2.89 2.86
N GLU A 150 -12.26 -2.48 3.32
CA GLU A 150 -13.39 -3.39 3.57
C GLU A 150 -13.76 -4.18 2.30
N LYS A 151 -13.85 -3.50 1.14
CA LYS A 151 -14.16 -4.14 -0.15
C LYS A 151 -13.11 -5.17 -0.58
N VAL A 152 -11.86 -5.02 -0.22
CA VAL A 152 -10.81 -6.00 -0.54
C VAL A 152 -10.66 -7.07 0.54
N GLY A 153 -11.39 -6.92 1.65
CA GLY A 153 -11.57 -7.96 2.65
C GLY A 153 -10.90 -7.71 3.99
N PHE A 154 -10.37 -6.51 4.25
CA PHE A 154 -9.91 -6.16 5.59
C PHE A 154 -11.08 -6.04 6.57
N VAL A 155 -10.85 -6.50 7.79
CA VAL A 155 -11.78 -6.40 8.92
C VAL A 155 -11.21 -5.40 9.92
N LEU A 156 -12.08 -4.58 10.52
CA LEU A 156 -11.69 -3.70 11.63
C LEU A 156 -11.32 -4.52 12.86
N GLU A 157 -10.10 -4.36 13.35
CA GLU A 157 -9.59 -5.08 14.54
C GLU A 157 -9.46 -4.18 15.76
N GLY A 158 -9.25 -2.88 15.56
CA GLY A 158 -9.02 -1.96 16.66
C GLY A 158 -9.16 -0.50 16.29
N ARG A 159 -9.32 0.32 17.34
CA ARG A 159 -9.42 1.78 17.23
C ARG A 159 -8.55 2.43 18.29
N ARG A 160 -7.53 3.13 17.88
CA ARG A 160 -6.73 4.00 18.76
C ARG A 160 -7.40 5.37 18.81
N ARG A 161 -8.08 5.65 19.93
CA ARG A 161 -8.82 6.90 20.10
C ARG A 161 -7.87 8.10 20.17
N ALA A 162 -8.25 9.23 19.53
CA ALA A 162 -7.55 10.51 19.59
C ALA A 162 -6.03 10.40 19.29
N ALA A 163 -5.65 9.55 18.32
CA ALA A 163 -4.26 9.21 18.02
C ALA A 163 -3.64 10.02 16.87
N SER A 164 -4.42 10.88 16.23
CA SER A 164 -3.95 11.82 15.20
C SER A 164 -4.53 13.20 15.46
N TYR A 165 -3.76 14.27 15.18
CA TYR A 165 -4.17 15.65 15.44
C TYR A 165 -4.06 16.50 14.18
N HIS A 166 -5.17 17.14 13.78
CA HIS A 166 -5.24 18.07 12.66
C HIS A 166 -6.24 19.18 12.94
N ARG A 167 -5.90 20.43 12.60
CA ARG A 167 -6.78 21.61 12.68
C ARG A 167 -7.44 21.79 14.06
N GLY A 168 -6.72 21.56 15.13
CA GLY A 168 -7.27 21.70 16.49
C GLY A 168 -8.13 20.54 16.97
N GLN A 169 -8.24 19.45 16.19
CA GLN A 169 -9.06 18.28 16.53
C GLN A 169 -8.25 17.00 16.56
N PHE A 170 -8.67 16.07 17.41
CA PHE A 170 -8.11 14.72 17.48
C PHE A 170 -8.97 13.74 16.68
N TYR A 171 -8.32 12.87 15.96
CA TYR A 171 -8.94 11.81 15.17
C TYR A 171 -8.43 10.44 15.62
N ASP A 172 -9.23 9.42 15.38
CA ASP A 172 -8.85 8.06 15.67
C ASP A 172 -7.99 7.46 14.54
N VAL A 173 -7.18 6.48 14.89
CA VAL A 173 -6.51 5.60 13.93
C VAL A 173 -7.11 4.22 14.06
N LEU A 174 -7.59 3.68 12.96
CA LEU A 174 -8.16 2.35 12.85
C LEU A 174 -7.08 1.37 12.42
N THR A 175 -7.04 0.20 13.07
CA THR A 175 -6.24 -0.94 12.63
C THR A 175 -7.17 -1.94 11.96
N MET A 176 -6.82 -2.36 10.75
CA MET A 176 -7.58 -3.34 9.98
C MET A 176 -6.67 -4.49 9.56
N GLY A 177 -7.20 -5.70 9.49
CA GLY A 177 -6.41 -6.90 9.17
C GLY A 177 -7.16 -7.93 8.33
N ILE A 178 -6.39 -8.84 7.72
CA ILE A 178 -6.88 -10.06 7.06
C ILE A 178 -5.98 -11.20 7.53
N LEU A 179 -6.58 -12.28 8.05
CA LEU A 179 -5.87 -13.50 8.36
C LEU A 179 -5.69 -14.36 7.10
N ARG A 180 -4.61 -15.14 7.07
CA ARG A 180 -4.33 -16.09 5.98
C ARG A 180 -5.48 -17.04 5.70
N GLU A 181 -6.09 -17.60 6.73
CA GLU A 181 -7.22 -18.52 6.62
C GLU A 181 -8.47 -17.85 6.02
N GLU A 182 -8.74 -16.60 6.38
CA GLU A 182 -9.86 -15.83 5.81
C GLU A 182 -9.64 -15.55 4.31
N TYR A 183 -8.39 -15.33 3.89
CA TYR A 183 -8.04 -15.10 2.48
C TYR A 183 -8.26 -16.35 1.63
N PHE A 184 -7.84 -17.52 2.08
CA PHE A 184 -7.94 -18.77 1.32
C PHE A 184 -9.32 -19.45 1.41
N SER A 185 -10.21 -19.00 2.30
CA SER A 185 -11.59 -19.53 2.42
C SER A 185 -12.63 -18.84 1.53
N ARG A 186 -12.22 -17.83 0.75
CA ARG A 186 -13.11 -17.00 -0.09
C ARG A 186 -13.33 -17.56 -1.46
#